data_945fa076c5c151e40b36f2029bd046f9
#
_entry.id   945fa076c5c151e40b36f2029bd046f9
#
_cell.length_a   1.000
_cell.length_b   1.000
_cell.length_c   1.000
_cell.angle_alpha   90.00
_cell.angle_beta   90.00
_cell.angle_gamma   90.00
#
_symmetry.space_group_name_H-M   'P 1'
#
loop_
_entity.id
_entity.type
_entity.pdbx_description
1 polymer ?
#
loop_
_entity_poly.entity_id
_entity_poly.type
_entity_poly.pdbx_seq_one_letter_code
_entity_poly.pdbx_strand_id
1 'polypeptide(L)'
;MHPSLRIQFLVAGFLTGFALTTISSATGASSPIGLWKNEDATFEIFENDGKLGARVVALREPTTPEGKEKTDIHNPDPSKRDRPILGLVFMSGFVKRSDVRWENGTIYDPKSGNTYSCFMELDGPDKIKVRGFIGISLIGRTDIWTRAKGGEHR
;
A
#
# COMPACT_ATOMS: atom_id res chain seq x y z
N MET A 1 -33.87 33.45 -79.44
CA MET A 1 -34.48 32.91 -78.24
C MET A 1 -33.59 31.76 -77.70
N HIS A 2 -32.72 31.99 -76.74
CA HIS A 2 -31.89 30.99 -76.15
C HIS A 2 -32.28 30.85 -74.63
N PRO A 3 -32.61 29.70 -74.18
CA PRO A 3 -32.75 29.51 -72.77
C PRO A 3 -31.39 29.22 -72.16
N SER A 4 -31.03 30.00 -71.16
CA SER A 4 -29.81 29.86 -70.35
C SER A 4 -29.86 28.66 -69.40
N LEU A 5 -28.96 27.73 -69.59
CA LEU A 5 -28.76 26.59 -68.73
C LEU A 5 -28.01 27.05 -67.47
N ARG A 6 -28.67 27.07 -66.28
CA ARG A 6 -28.04 27.34 -65.01
C ARG A 6 -27.55 26.03 -64.42
N ILE A 7 -26.25 25.88 -64.41
CA ILE A 7 -25.58 24.77 -63.65
C ILE A 7 -25.52 25.13 -62.17
N GLN A 8 -26.28 24.42 -61.38
CA GLN A 8 -26.15 24.50 -59.91
C GLN A 8 -25.03 23.58 -59.47
N PHE A 9 -23.98 24.15 -58.88
CA PHE A 9 -22.95 23.39 -58.18
C PHE A 9 -23.47 23.03 -56.79
N LEU A 10 -23.66 21.73 -56.55
CA LEU A 10 -23.97 21.14 -55.25
C LEU A 10 -22.65 20.99 -54.52
N VAL A 11 -22.39 21.87 -53.55
CA VAL A 11 -21.26 21.76 -52.63
C VAL A 11 -21.65 20.74 -51.55
N ALA A 12 -21.15 19.52 -51.69
CA ALA A 12 -21.24 18.51 -50.64
C ALA A 12 -20.21 18.84 -49.54
N GLY A 13 -20.68 19.44 -48.45
CA GLY A 13 -19.86 19.64 -47.25
C GLY A 13 -19.60 18.33 -46.54
N PHE A 14 -18.37 17.83 -46.60
CA PHE A 14 -17.90 16.76 -45.76
C PHE A 14 -17.68 17.30 -44.33
N LEU A 15 -18.62 17.05 -43.43
CA LEU A 15 -18.39 17.20 -41.98
C LEU A 15 -17.58 16.03 -41.49
N THR A 16 -16.26 16.19 -41.42
CA THR A 16 -15.38 15.28 -40.68
C THR A 16 -15.61 15.48 -39.18
N GLY A 17 -16.46 14.64 -38.62
CA GLY A 17 -16.65 14.56 -37.17
C GLY A 17 -15.38 14.05 -36.52
N PHE A 18 -14.65 14.94 -35.86
CA PHE A 18 -13.53 14.59 -34.98
C PHE A 18 -14.11 14.01 -33.72
N ALA A 19 -14.17 12.68 -33.60
CA ALA A 19 -14.53 12.01 -32.34
C ALA A 19 -13.39 12.23 -31.35
N LEU A 20 -13.60 13.15 -30.39
CA LEU A 20 -12.75 13.21 -29.20
C LEU A 20 -13.00 11.94 -28.38
N THR A 21 -12.12 10.95 -28.53
CA THR A 21 -12.02 9.85 -27.59
C THR A 21 -11.44 10.41 -26.28
N THR A 22 -12.31 10.67 -25.32
CA THR A 22 -11.89 10.94 -23.93
C THR A 22 -11.29 9.65 -23.40
N ILE A 23 -9.96 9.59 -23.32
CA ILE A 23 -9.26 8.56 -22.56
C ILE A 23 -9.57 8.86 -21.11
N SER A 24 -10.59 8.18 -20.56
CA SER A 24 -10.84 8.14 -19.13
C SER A 24 -9.68 7.35 -18.53
N SER A 25 -8.67 8.07 -18.01
CA SER A 25 -7.69 7.48 -17.13
C SER A 25 -8.44 6.99 -15.91
N ALA A 26 -8.80 5.70 -15.87
CA ALA A 26 -9.22 5.06 -14.65
C ALA A 26 -8.06 5.20 -13.68
N THR A 27 -8.17 6.15 -12.75
CA THR A 27 -7.32 6.24 -11.59
C THR A 27 -7.67 5.00 -10.77
N GLY A 28 -7.04 3.87 -11.09
CA GLY A 28 -7.19 2.64 -10.34
C GLY A 28 -6.85 2.96 -8.89
N ALA A 29 -7.78 2.70 -7.98
CA ALA A 29 -7.53 2.87 -6.55
C ALA A 29 -6.23 2.12 -6.22
N SER A 30 -5.24 2.84 -5.70
CA SER A 30 -3.95 2.25 -5.37
C SER A 30 -4.17 1.20 -4.28
N SER A 31 -3.77 -0.05 -4.54
CA SER A 31 -3.87 -1.10 -3.54
C SER A 31 -2.73 -0.96 -2.52
N PRO A 32 -2.96 -1.13 -1.21
CA PRO A 32 -1.90 -1.21 -0.23
C PRO A 32 -1.15 -2.54 -0.28
N ILE A 33 -1.70 -3.56 -0.93
CA ILE A 33 -1.08 -4.89 -1.05
C ILE A 33 0.24 -4.78 -1.81
N GLY A 34 1.26 -5.49 -1.34
CA GLY A 34 2.59 -5.55 -1.92
C GLY A 34 3.71 -5.18 -0.95
N LEU A 35 4.88 -4.87 -1.50
CA LEU A 35 6.09 -4.64 -0.73
C LEU A 35 6.25 -3.16 -0.37
N TRP A 36 6.57 -2.93 0.89
CA TRP A 36 6.81 -1.63 1.48
C TRP A 36 8.07 -1.64 2.32
N LYS A 37 8.74 -0.50 2.46
CA LYS A 37 9.94 -0.40 3.28
C LYS A 37 9.97 0.89 4.11
N ASN A 38 10.59 0.80 5.25
CA ASN A 38 11.11 1.92 6.01
C ASN A 38 12.64 1.80 6.15
N GLU A 39 13.24 2.56 7.05
CA GLU A 39 14.69 2.52 7.28
C GLU A 39 15.18 1.22 7.95
N ASP A 40 14.31 0.46 8.60
CA ASP A 40 14.71 -0.74 9.37
C ASP A 40 14.44 -2.06 8.62
N ALA A 41 13.41 -2.10 7.77
CA ALA A 41 12.93 -3.35 7.20
C ALA A 41 12.13 -3.19 5.90
N THR A 42 11.93 -4.29 5.21
CA THR A 42 10.93 -4.44 4.14
C THR A 42 9.79 -5.31 4.65
N PHE A 43 8.58 -4.91 4.34
CA PHE A 43 7.33 -5.53 4.76
C PHE A 43 6.51 -5.95 3.55
N GLU A 44 5.75 -6.99 3.67
CA GLU A 44 4.72 -7.35 2.70
C GLU A 44 3.35 -7.15 3.35
N ILE A 45 2.53 -6.27 2.75
CA ILE A 45 1.11 -6.19 3.07
C ILE A 45 0.39 -7.21 2.19
N PHE A 46 -0.40 -8.08 2.82
CA PHE A 46 -1.15 -9.14 2.18
C PHE A 46 -2.61 -9.16 2.67
N GLU A 47 -3.46 -9.84 1.93
CA GLU A 47 -4.85 -10.09 2.32
C GLU A 47 -5.02 -11.53 2.78
N ASN A 48 -5.76 -11.70 3.85
CA ASN A 48 -6.22 -12.99 4.36
C ASN A 48 -7.65 -12.84 4.89
N ASP A 49 -8.57 -13.65 4.38
CA ASP A 49 -10.00 -13.66 4.74
C ASP A 49 -10.66 -12.27 4.69
N GLY A 50 -10.36 -11.48 3.64
CA GLY A 50 -10.92 -10.15 3.42
C GLY A 50 -10.38 -9.07 4.35
N LYS A 51 -9.32 -9.35 5.11
CA LYS A 51 -8.63 -8.41 5.98
C LYS A 51 -7.16 -8.30 5.60
N LEU A 52 -6.57 -7.13 5.79
CA LEU A 52 -5.16 -6.97 5.54
C LEU A 52 -4.33 -7.28 6.79
N GLY A 53 -3.14 -7.80 6.54
CA GLY A 53 -2.06 -7.98 7.49
C GLY A 53 -0.73 -7.57 6.87
N ALA A 54 0.34 -7.59 7.69
CA ALA A 54 1.68 -7.39 7.18
C ALA A 54 2.69 -8.31 7.88
N ARG A 55 3.72 -8.73 7.11
CA ARG A 55 4.84 -9.52 7.63
C ARG A 55 6.17 -8.89 7.26
N VAL A 56 7.19 -9.20 8.05
CA VAL A 56 8.57 -8.80 7.77
C VAL A 56 9.14 -9.74 6.71
N VAL A 57 9.62 -9.19 5.58
CA VAL A 57 10.22 -9.99 4.50
C VAL A 57 11.71 -9.76 4.35
N ALA A 58 12.24 -8.63 4.86
CA ALA A 58 13.67 -8.41 4.98
C ALA A 58 13.96 -7.44 6.13
N LEU A 59 15.11 -7.58 6.76
CA LEU A 59 15.64 -6.68 7.78
C LEU A 59 16.92 -6.04 7.25
N ARG A 60 17.14 -4.74 7.50
CA ARG A 60 18.42 -4.09 7.21
C ARG A 60 19.55 -4.72 8.00
N GLU A 61 19.27 -5.08 9.25
CA GLU A 61 20.20 -5.80 10.12
C GLU A 61 19.52 -7.09 10.62
N PRO A 62 19.71 -8.22 9.91
CA PRO A 62 19.01 -9.48 10.24
C PRO A 62 19.61 -10.19 11.46
N THR A 63 20.85 -9.83 11.86
CA THR A 63 21.56 -10.46 12.96
C THR A 63 21.83 -9.49 14.11
N THR A 64 22.08 -10.05 15.29
CA THR A 64 22.62 -9.32 16.43
C THR A 64 24.10 -9.00 16.22
N PRO A 65 24.73 -8.12 17.05
CA PRO A 65 26.18 -7.89 16.98
C PRO A 65 27.03 -9.15 17.10
N GLU A 66 26.51 -10.19 17.79
CA GLU A 66 27.17 -11.51 17.95
C GLU A 66 26.93 -12.44 16.74
N GLY A 67 26.28 -11.96 15.66
CA GLY A 67 26.01 -12.71 14.43
C GLY A 67 24.86 -13.71 14.53
N LYS A 68 24.03 -13.67 15.57
CA LYS A 68 22.84 -14.52 15.72
C LYS A 68 21.64 -13.89 15.04
N GLU A 69 20.75 -14.72 14.49
CA GLU A 69 19.47 -14.27 13.96
C GLU A 69 18.66 -13.49 15.02
N LYS A 70 18.05 -12.38 14.61
CA LYS A 70 17.16 -11.61 15.51
C LYS A 70 15.86 -12.35 15.75
N THR A 71 15.55 -12.59 17.01
CA THR A 71 14.32 -13.26 17.47
C THR A 71 13.46 -12.32 18.31
N ASP A 72 12.24 -12.74 18.60
CA ASP A 72 11.22 -11.95 19.28
C ASP A 72 11.41 -12.01 20.82
N ILE A 73 12.61 -11.68 21.27
CA ILE A 73 13.05 -11.85 22.67
C ILE A 73 12.19 -11.10 23.71
N HIS A 74 11.50 -10.05 23.29
CA HIS A 74 10.62 -9.25 24.18
C HIS A 74 9.18 -9.71 24.15
N ASN A 75 8.87 -10.84 23.46
CA ASN A 75 7.50 -11.34 23.45
C ASN A 75 6.99 -11.60 24.86
N PRO A 76 5.78 -11.10 25.22
CA PRO A 76 5.19 -11.37 26.53
C PRO A 76 4.96 -12.86 26.77
N ASP A 77 4.74 -13.65 25.70
CA ASP A 77 4.67 -15.10 25.75
C ASP A 77 6.08 -15.70 25.61
N PRO A 78 6.65 -16.30 26.68
CA PRO A 78 8.01 -16.86 26.63
C PRO A 78 8.20 -17.92 25.53
N SER A 79 7.14 -18.67 25.18
CA SER A 79 7.21 -19.72 24.16
C SER A 79 7.41 -19.18 22.74
N LYS A 80 7.26 -17.87 22.54
CA LYS A 80 7.41 -17.19 21.24
C LYS A 80 8.71 -16.39 21.12
N ARG A 81 9.52 -16.33 22.16
CA ARG A 81 10.74 -15.50 22.17
C ARG A 81 11.83 -15.96 21.23
N ASP A 82 11.84 -17.24 20.87
CA ASP A 82 12.81 -17.81 19.94
C ASP A 82 12.36 -17.72 18.47
N ARG A 83 11.14 -17.26 18.19
CA ARG A 83 10.70 -17.11 16.81
C ARG A 83 11.47 -16.01 16.09
N PRO A 84 11.89 -16.21 14.83
CA PRO A 84 12.56 -15.18 14.05
C PRO A 84 11.70 -13.93 13.83
N ILE A 85 12.35 -12.76 13.78
CA ILE A 85 11.70 -11.53 13.33
C ILE A 85 11.45 -11.58 11.83
N LEU A 86 12.35 -12.18 11.06
CA LEU A 86 12.14 -12.43 9.64
C LEU A 86 10.95 -13.39 9.45
N GLY A 87 9.98 -13.00 8.64
CA GLY A 87 8.73 -13.74 8.42
C GLY A 87 7.64 -13.47 9.45
N LEU A 88 7.92 -12.72 10.53
CA LEU A 88 6.95 -12.40 11.56
C LEU A 88 5.77 -11.63 10.97
N VAL A 89 4.55 -12.17 11.14
CA VAL A 89 3.31 -11.43 10.93
C VAL A 89 3.10 -10.53 12.14
N PHE A 90 3.30 -9.23 11.96
CA PHE A 90 3.25 -8.25 13.04
C PHE A 90 2.06 -7.29 12.95
N MET A 91 1.34 -7.29 11.83
CA MET A 91 0.11 -6.54 11.65
C MET A 91 -1.02 -7.46 11.18
N SER A 92 -2.24 -7.22 11.68
CA SER A 92 -3.41 -8.02 11.31
C SER A 92 -4.73 -7.28 11.53
N GLY A 93 -5.80 -7.79 10.89
CA GLY A 93 -7.17 -7.41 11.18
C GLY A 93 -7.66 -6.14 10.51
N PHE A 94 -6.92 -5.54 9.59
CA PHE A 94 -7.29 -4.28 8.96
C PHE A 94 -8.48 -4.45 8.01
N VAL A 95 -9.48 -3.62 8.18
CA VAL A 95 -10.69 -3.59 7.35
C VAL A 95 -10.70 -2.30 6.53
N LYS A 96 -11.05 -2.39 5.26
CA LYS A 96 -11.17 -1.22 4.36
C LYS A 96 -12.25 -0.28 4.87
N ARG A 97 -11.90 0.98 5.08
CA ARG A 97 -12.80 2.06 5.48
C ARG A 97 -13.12 3.01 4.33
N SER A 98 -12.14 3.28 3.47
CA SER A 98 -12.25 4.09 2.25
C SER A 98 -11.26 3.59 1.21
N ASP A 99 -11.17 4.26 0.06
CA ASP A 99 -10.22 3.87 -1.00
C ASP A 99 -8.75 4.05 -0.62
N VAL A 100 -8.48 4.82 0.42
CA VAL A 100 -7.11 5.09 0.88
C VAL A 100 -6.87 4.67 2.34
N ARG A 101 -7.89 4.18 3.07
CA ARG A 101 -7.77 3.96 4.51
C ARG A 101 -8.29 2.60 4.97
N TRP A 102 -7.51 1.94 5.83
CA TRP A 102 -7.82 0.68 6.51
C TRP A 102 -7.68 0.85 8.01
N GLU A 103 -8.66 0.39 8.76
CA GLU A 103 -8.80 0.59 10.21
C GLU A 103 -9.02 -0.73 10.95
N ASN A 104 -9.15 -0.63 12.28
CA ASN A 104 -9.45 -1.72 13.21
C ASN A 104 -8.38 -2.82 13.26
N GLY A 105 -7.21 -2.54 12.71
CA GLY A 105 -6.08 -3.44 12.81
C GLY A 105 -5.29 -3.28 14.09
N THR A 106 -4.36 -4.20 14.28
CA THR A 106 -3.36 -4.17 15.34
C THR A 106 -1.96 -4.24 14.75
N ILE A 107 -1.01 -3.64 15.45
CA ILE A 107 0.42 -3.73 15.16
C ILE A 107 1.16 -4.18 16.42
N TYR A 108 1.94 -5.25 16.27
CA TYR A 108 2.85 -5.74 17.29
C TYR A 108 4.25 -5.16 17.08
N ASP A 109 4.84 -4.62 18.13
CA ASP A 109 6.21 -4.10 18.13
C ASP A 109 7.15 -5.08 18.84
N PRO A 110 7.99 -5.83 18.10
CA PRO A 110 8.91 -6.79 18.72
C PRO A 110 10.04 -6.13 19.53
N LYS A 111 10.29 -4.82 19.34
CA LYS A 111 11.28 -4.10 20.17
C LYS A 111 10.81 -3.88 21.61
N SER A 112 9.50 -3.75 21.80
CA SER A 112 8.90 -3.53 23.13
C SER A 112 8.06 -4.71 23.63
N GLY A 113 7.69 -5.64 22.75
CA GLY A 113 6.76 -6.74 23.07
C GLY A 113 5.30 -6.31 23.18
N ASN A 114 4.97 -5.09 22.79
CA ASN A 114 3.62 -4.53 22.92
C ASN A 114 2.83 -4.59 21.62
N THR A 115 1.51 -4.69 21.77
CA THR A 115 0.57 -4.60 20.65
C THR A 115 -0.28 -3.33 20.79
N TYR A 116 -0.45 -2.62 19.68
CA TYR A 116 -1.17 -1.36 19.62
C TYR A 116 -2.33 -1.45 18.62
N SER A 117 -3.38 -0.65 18.84
CA SER A 117 -4.38 -0.39 17.79
C SER A 117 -3.70 0.33 16.64
N CYS A 118 -4.14 0.05 15.41
CA CYS A 118 -3.47 0.61 14.24
C CYS A 118 -4.43 0.91 13.10
N PHE A 119 -4.12 1.95 12.33
CA PHE A 119 -4.69 2.15 11.02
C PHE A 119 -3.60 2.42 9.98
N MET A 120 -3.94 2.19 8.71
CA MET A 120 -3.10 2.50 7.56
C MET A 120 -3.82 3.46 6.63
N GLU A 121 -3.07 4.38 6.01
CA GLU A 121 -3.60 5.34 5.05
C GLU A 121 -2.60 5.56 3.92
N LEU A 122 -3.04 5.30 2.66
CA LEU A 122 -2.26 5.61 1.48
C LEU A 122 -2.13 7.12 1.30
N ASP A 123 -0.92 7.60 1.11
CA ASP A 123 -0.57 8.97 0.77
C ASP A 123 0.03 8.97 -0.66
N GLY A 124 -0.85 8.71 -1.62
CA GLY A 124 -0.47 8.45 -3.01
C GLY A 124 -0.11 6.98 -3.29
N PRO A 125 0.40 6.66 -4.50
CA PRO A 125 0.64 5.29 -4.93
C PRO A 125 1.83 4.62 -4.23
N ASP A 126 2.82 5.42 -3.79
CA ASP A 126 4.12 4.92 -3.34
C ASP A 126 4.42 5.23 -1.87
N LYS A 127 3.45 5.74 -1.13
CA LYS A 127 3.60 6.07 0.28
C LYS A 127 2.40 5.61 1.09
N ILE A 128 2.65 5.05 2.26
CA ILE A 128 1.61 4.66 3.22
C ILE A 128 2.00 5.12 4.62
N LYS A 129 1.04 5.70 5.32
CA LYS A 129 1.14 6.07 6.73
C LYS A 129 0.60 4.92 7.57
N VAL A 130 1.38 4.45 8.51
CA VAL A 130 1.02 3.40 9.47
C VAL A 130 1.02 4.04 10.85
N ARG A 131 -0.14 4.11 11.52
CA ARG A 131 -0.27 4.75 12.82
C ARG A 131 -0.71 3.78 13.88
N GLY A 132 0.20 3.45 14.77
CA GLY A 132 -0.07 2.74 16.01
C GLY A 132 -0.45 3.69 17.13
N PHE A 133 -1.42 3.32 17.98
CA PHE A 133 -1.91 4.18 19.07
C PHE A 133 -2.48 3.35 20.23
N ILE A 134 -2.61 4.01 21.39
CA ILE A 134 -3.23 3.46 22.59
C ILE A 134 -4.49 4.25 22.89
N GLY A 135 -5.63 3.56 23.01
CA GLY A 135 -6.91 4.18 23.30
C GLY A 135 -7.44 4.99 22.13
N ILE A 136 -7.03 6.24 22.00
CA ILE A 136 -7.47 7.14 20.91
C ILE A 136 -6.31 7.45 19.95
N SER A 137 -6.63 7.67 18.68
CA SER A 137 -5.63 7.88 17.62
C SER A 137 -4.78 9.16 17.78
N LEU A 138 -5.15 10.06 18.68
CA LEU A 138 -4.34 11.24 19.02
C LEU A 138 -3.08 10.88 19.81
N ILE A 139 -3.11 9.80 20.59
CA ILE A 139 -1.97 9.30 21.38
C ILE A 139 -1.35 8.12 20.64
N GLY A 140 -0.40 8.41 19.76
CA GLY A 140 0.20 7.37 18.94
C GLY A 140 1.41 7.84 18.16
N ARG A 141 2.05 6.89 17.46
CA ARG A 141 3.21 7.10 16.60
C ARG A 141 2.87 6.74 15.17
N THR A 142 3.29 7.59 14.24
CA THR A 142 3.16 7.33 12.79
C THR A 142 4.51 6.94 12.23
N ASP A 143 4.52 5.85 11.48
CA ASP A 143 5.62 5.45 10.62
C ASP A 143 5.22 5.65 9.14
N ILE A 144 6.17 6.06 8.31
CA ILE A 144 5.98 6.29 6.89
C ILE A 144 6.74 5.22 6.13
N TRP A 145 6.01 4.44 5.36
CA TRP A 145 6.61 3.44 4.48
C TRP A 145 6.53 3.89 3.03
N THR A 146 7.55 3.56 2.27
CA THR A 146 7.60 3.77 0.82
C THR A 146 7.48 2.44 0.11
N ARG A 147 6.87 2.45 -1.07
CA ARG A 147 6.71 1.22 -1.87
C ARG A 147 8.09 0.71 -2.29
N ALA A 148 8.37 -0.54 -1.97
CA ALA A 148 9.59 -1.19 -2.44
C ALA A 148 9.41 -1.62 -3.90
N LYS A 149 10.39 -1.30 -4.75
CA LYS A 149 10.42 -1.80 -6.13
C LYS A 149 10.82 -3.27 -6.10
N GLY A 150 10.09 -4.11 -6.81
CA GLY A 150 10.45 -5.52 -6.94
C GLY A 150 11.84 -5.64 -7.56
N GLY A 151 12.81 -6.22 -6.82
CA GLY A 151 14.18 -6.44 -7.29
C GLY A 151 15.32 -5.88 -6.41
N GLU A 152 15.02 -5.18 -5.32
CA GLU A 152 16.07 -4.67 -4.39
C GLU A 152 16.49 -5.70 -3.30
N HIS A 153 16.34 -6.98 -3.58
CA HIS A 153 16.93 -8.04 -2.73
C HIS A 153 18.25 -8.50 -3.35
N ARG A 154 19.33 -7.87 -2.95
CA ARG A 154 20.70 -8.43 -3.06
C ARG A 154 21.35 -8.38 -1.71
#